data_c934a062e98d066a52320a8dc3351dac
#
_entry.id   c934a062e98d066a52320a8dc3351dac
#
_cell.length_a   1.000
_cell.length_b   1.000
_cell.length_c   1.000
_cell.angle_alpha   90.00
_cell.angle_beta   90.00
_cell.angle_gamma   90.00
#
_symmetry.space_group_name_H-M   'P 1'
#
loop_
_entity.id
_entity.type
_entity.pdbx_description
1 polymer ?
#
loop_
_entity_poly.entity_id
_entity_poly.type
_entity_poly.pdbx_seq_one_letter_code
_entity_poly.pdbx_strand_id
1 'polypeptide(L)'
;MRSLNKNARHQASGFSLIEMVIVLAIIMVAASISFMSAGPVMKQQRVTNAYTTTLAAMRLARGYAVAQRTSYSVAFANAVSPSPYATVTVAPVVGGLFQGERNTVTYQLPQDVSFLAQSGLPTASTAVPDGYGSGATAIDFGWTQNGIGTGGQSTIYFCPDGSSQRAPGTNNDGSCPGTWDGGVVYLARAGDLLSSRAITVMGVTGRIRGWRLYANTGGYQWQRQ
;
A
#
# COMPACT_ATOMS: atom_id res chain seq x y z
N MET A 1 38.13 -44.56 60.49
CA MET A 1 38.52 -43.48 59.54
C MET A 1 37.26 -42.80 59.03
N ARG A 2 37.03 -41.59 59.48
CA ARG A 2 35.78 -40.83 59.16
C ARG A 2 36.17 -39.69 58.20
N SER A 3 35.76 -39.83 56.91
CA SER A 3 35.97 -38.84 55.87
C SER A 3 35.08 -37.66 56.13
N LEU A 4 35.66 -36.49 56.35
CA LEU A 4 34.96 -35.21 56.47
C LEU A 4 34.67 -34.63 55.04
N ASN A 5 33.39 -34.68 54.65
CA ASN A 5 32.90 -34.09 53.42
C ASN A 5 32.85 -32.58 53.60
N LYS A 6 33.81 -31.84 53.00
CA LYS A 6 33.88 -30.40 52.98
C LYS A 6 32.88 -29.88 51.91
N ASN A 7 31.67 -29.59 52.33
CA ASN A 7 30.71 -28.88 51.50
C ASN A 7 31.24 -27.45 51.25
N ALA A 8 31.82 -27.21 50.08
CA ALA A 8 32.14 -25.88 49.60
C ALA A 8 30.83 -25.10 49.38
N ARG A 9 30.48 -24.26 50.35
CA ARG A 9 29.42 -23.26 50.14
C ARG A 9 29.90 -22.28 49.10
N HIS A 10 29.31 -22.36 47.87
CA HIS A 10 29.42 -21.29 46.90
C HIS A 10 28.84 -20.02 47.56
N GLN A 11 29.66 -19.09 47.94
CA GLN A 11 29.24 -17.75 48.33
C GLN A 11 28.66 -17.08 47.06
N ALA A 12 27.36 -16.94 47.02
CA ALA A 12 26.72 -16.08 46.01
C ALA A 12 27.15 -14.64 46.34
N SER A 13 28.12 -14.12 45.58
CA SER A 13 28.49 -12.71 45.65
C SER A 13 27.33 -11.90 45.04
N GLY A 14 26.67 -11.08 45.84
CA GLY A 14 25.67 -10.13 45.36
C GLY A 14 26.34 -9.02 44.54
N PHE A 15 25.62 -8.43 43.62
CA PHE A 15 26.08 -7.27 42.84
C PHE A 15 26.36 -6.07 43.74
N SER A 16 27.46 -5.37 43.48
CA SER A 16 27.79 -4.13 44.14
C SER A 16 26.83 -3.01 43.66
N LEU A 17 26.46 -2.10 44.57
CA LEU A 17 25.61 -0.95 44.23
C LEU A 17 26.21 -0.11 43.10
N ILE A 18 27.54 0.06 43.08
CA ILE A 18 28.25 0.77 42.02
C ILE A 18 28.14 0.05 40.65
N GLU A 19 28.19 -1.25 40.64
CA GLU A 19 28.05 -2.06 39.43
C GLU A 19 26.65 -1.91 38.80
N MET A 20 25.60 -1.88 39.63
CA MET A 20 24.23 -1.61 39.16
C MET A 20 24.07 -0.21 38.59
N VAL A 21 24.72 0.81 39.19
CA VAL A 21 24.68 2.18 38.66
C VAL A 21 25.39 2.29 37.34
N ILE A 22 26.54 1.64 37.17
CA ILE A 22 27.25 1.60 35.88
C ILE A 22 26.45 0.92 34.81
N VAL A 23 25.83 -0.24 35.11
CA VAL A 23 24.98 -0.97 34.15
C VAL A 23 23.78 -0.12 33.74
N LEU A 24 23.10 0.52 34.69
CA LEU A 24 21.99 1.42 34.37
C LEU A 24 22.41 2.59 33.47
N ALA A 25 23.59 3.19 33.75
CA ALA A 25 24.11 4.26 32.91
C ALA A 25 24.36 3.80 31.46
N ILE A 26 24.96 2.62 31.28
CA ILE A 26 25.21 2.04 29.95
C ILE A 26 23.89 1.75 29.23
N ILE A 27 22.90 1.18 29.93
CA ILE A 27 21.58 0.90 29.37
C ILE A 27 20.88 2.18 28.92
N MET A 28 20.93 3.26 29.71
CA MET A 28 20.35 4.55 29.35
C MET A 28 20.98 5.13 28.07
N VAL A 29 22.30 5.07 27.94
CA VAL A 29 22.98 5.52 26.73
C VAL A 29 22.62 4.68 25.54
N ALA A 30 22.64 3.36 25.66
CA ALA A 30 22.26 2.44 24.58
C ALA A 30 20.79 2.62 24.14
N ALA A 31 19.87 2.79 25.10
CA ALA A 31 18.47 3.06 24.83
C ALA A 31 18.25 4.37 24.06
N SER A 32 18.98 5.42 24.42
CA SER A 32 18.89 6.72 23.76
C SER A 32 19.25 6.64 22.27
N ILE A 33 20.31 5.94 21.92
CA ILE A 33 20.74 5.73 20.53
C ILE A 33 19.71 4.92 19.75
N SER A 34 19.15 3.89 20.36
CA SER A 34 18.14 3.02 19.74
C SER A 34 16.84 3.78 19.41
N PHE A 35 16.42 4.70 20.28
CA PHE A 35 15.24 5.53 20.06
C PHE A 35 15.37 6.47 18.85
N MET A 36 16.55 7.07 18.67
CA MET A 36 16.79 7.98 17.55
C MET A 36 16.76 7.27 16.19
N SER A 37 17.18 6.01 16.11
CA SER A 37 17.23 5.26 14.86
C SER A 37 15.87 4.64 14.46
N ALA A 38 14.94 4.48 15.38
CA ALA A 38 13.65 3.83 15.14
C ALA A 38 12.67 4.68 14.30
N GLY A 39 12.73 6.00 14.41
CA GLY A 39 11.78 6.92 13.78
C GLY A 39 11.68 6.80 12.25
N PRO A 40 12.78 6.85 11.49
CA PRO A 40 12.75 6.71 10.03
C PRO A 40 12.23 5.35 9.54
N VAL A 41 12.60 4.27 10.26
CA VAL A 41 12.17 2.90 9.92
C VAL A 41 10.65 2.77 10.05
N MET A 42 10.06 3.27 11.12
CA MET A 42 8.61 3.24 11.33
C MET A 42 7.85 4.00 10.25
N LYS A 43 8.37 5.14 9.80
CA LYS A 43 7.77 5.94 8.73
C LYS A 43 7.75 5.18 7.39
N GLN A 44 8.85 4.52 7.06
CA GLN A 44 8.94 3.71 5.84
C GLN A 44 8.04 2.48 5.90
N GLN A 45 7.92 1.85 7.08
CA GLN A 45 7.03 0.72 7.30
C GLN A 45 5.56 1.07 7.06
N ARG A 46 5.11 2.26 7.49
CA ARG A 46 3.73 2.72 7.25
C ARG A 46 3.41 2.85 5.76
N VAL A 47 4.32 3.41 4.97
CA VAL A 47 4.14 3.50 3.52
C VAL A 47 4.08 2.11 2.89
N THR A 48 4.95 1.20 3.32
CA THR A 48 4.95 -0.18 2.84
C THR A 48 3.64 -0.89 3.21
N ASN A 49 3.13 -0.69 4.43
CA ASN A 49 1.84 -1.24 4.85
C ASN A 49 0.68 -0.67 4.03
N ALA A 50 0.64 0.64 3.79
CA ALA A 50 -0.38 1.25 2.94
C ALA A 50 -0.36 0.68 1.52
N TYR A 51 0.83 0.57 0.95
CA TYR A 51 1.03 0.00 -0.38
C TYR A 51 0.58 -1.47 -0.45
N THR A 52 0.99 -2.32 0.48
CA THR A 52 0.60 -3.74 0.48
C THR A 52 -0.88 -3.92 0.73
N THR A 53 -1.50 -3.11 1.60
CA THR A 53 -2.96 -3.11 1.84
C THR A 53 -3.72 -2.73 0.57
N THR A 54 -3.31 -1.66 -0.11
CA THR A 54 -3.94 -1.22 -1.36
C THR A 54 -3.80 -2.27 -2.46
N LEU A 55 -2.61 -2.84 -2.61
CA LEU A 55 -2.34 -3.91 -3.58
C LEU A 55 -3.17 -5.16 -3.31
N ALA A 56 -3.29 -5.55 -2.03
CA ALA A 56 -4.11 -6.69 -1.61
C ALA A 56 -5.60 -6.44 -1.86
N ALA A 57 -6.11 -5.24 -1.55
CA ALA A 57 -7.50 -4.86 -1.80
C ALA A 57 -7.87 -4.94 -3.29
N MET A 58 -7.00 -4.45 -4.17
CA MET A 58 -7.21 -4.53 -5.62
C MET A 58 -7.20 -5.98 -6.13
N ARG A 59 -6.26 -6.81 -5.64
CA ARG A 59 -6.20 -8.24 -5.99
C ARG A 59 -7.42 -9.00 -5.48
N LEU A 60 -7.89 -8.66 -4.29
CA LEU A 60 -9.10 -9.23 -3.70
C LEU A 60 -10.34 -8.89 -4.53
N ALA A 61 -10.50 -7.61 -4.92
CA ALA A 61 -11.60 -7.17 -5.76
C ALA A 61 -11.63 -7.93 -7.10
N ARG A 62 -10.46 -8.05 -7.76
CA ARG A 62 -10.33 -8.84 -8.99
C ARG A 62 -10.67 -10.33 -8.77
N GLY A 63 -10.18 -10.91 -7.68
CA GLY A 63 -10.49 -12.30 -7.31
C GLY A 63 -11.98 -12.52 -7.07
N TYR A 64 -12.64 -11.60 -6.37
CA TYR A 64 -14.08 -11.64 -6.16
C TYR A 64 -14.86 -11.46 -7.46
N ALA A 65 -14.43 -10.55 -8.35
CA ALA A 65 -15.09 -10.35 -9.63
C ALA A 65 -15.13 -11.64 -10.46
N VAL A 66 -13.99 -12.34 -10.55
CA VAL A 66 -13.89 -13.61 -11.28
C VAL A 66 -14.64 -14.74 -10.56
N ALA A 67 -14.46 -14.89 -9.26
CA ALA A 67 -15.05 -15.99 -8.50
C ALA A 67 -16.58 -15.90 -8.39
N GLN A 68 -17.11 -14.69 -8.23
CA GLN A 68 -18.54 -14.46 -8.06
C GLN A 68 -19.26 -14.08 -9.37
N ARG A 69 -18.52 -14.02 -10.47
CA ARG A 69 -19.03 -13.64 -11.79
C ARG A 69 -19.84 -12.35 -11.79
N THR A 70 -19.35 -11.35 -11.07
CA THR A 70 -19.96 -10.02 -10.98
C THR A 70 -18.88 -8.95 -10.89
N SER A 71 -19.18 -7.75 -11.34
CA SER A 71 -18.23 -6.64 -11.27
C SER A 71 -18.01 -6.19 -9.83
N TYR A 72 -16.77 -5.85 -9.52
CA TYR A 72 -16.35 -5.24 -8.25
C TYR A 72 -15.67 -3.91 -8.48
N SER A 73 -16.03 -2.91 -7.70
CA SER A 73 -15.40 -1.60 -7.70
C SER A 73 -14.30 -1.52 -6.63
N VAL A 74 -13.24 -0.79 -6.93
CA VAL A 74 -12.26 -0.31 -5.95
C VAL A 74 -12.21 1.20 -6.03
N ALA A 75 -12.70 1.85 -4.98
CA ALA A 75 -12.71 3.30 -4.85
C ALA A 75 -11.60 3.74 -3.89
N PHE A 76 -10.93 4.82 -4.25
CA PHE A 76 -9.83 5.42 -3.50
C PHE A 76 -10.24 6.81 -3.04
N ALA A 77 -10.08 7.10 -1.76
CA ALA A 77 -10.39 8.40 -1.19
C ALA A 77 -9.28 8.83 -0.23
N ASN A 78 -8.88 10.09 -0.36
CA ASN A 78 -8.02 10.72 0.64
C ASN A 78 -8.79 11.03 1.91
N ALA A 79 -8.06 11.32 2.98
CA ALA A 79 -8.62 11.77 4.24
C ALA A 79 -9.47 13.03 4.04
N VAL A 80 -10.70 12.99 4.53
CA VAL A 80 -11.63 14.13 4.54
C VAL A 80 -12.13 14.28 5.96
N SER A 81 -12.06 15.51 6.52
CA SER A 81 -12.56 15.79 7.86
C SER A 81 -14.01 15.27 8.03
N PRO A 82 -14.33 14.59 9.14
CA PRO A 82 -13.53 14.36 10.35
C PRO A 82 -12.58 13.12 10.30
N SER A 83 -12.57 12.33 9.23
CA SER A 83 -11.70 11.14 9.15
C SER A 83 -10.28 11.52 8.75
N PRO A 84 -9.24 11.17 9.56
CA PRO A 84 -7.86 11.48 9.24
C PRO A 84 -7.20 10.43 8.32
N TYR A 85 -7.95 9.45 7.85
CA TYR A 85 -7.42 8.30 7.12
C TYR A 85 -7.82 8.32 5.66
N ALA A 86 -6.88 8.09 4.76
CA ALA A 86 -7.18 7.69 3.40
C ALA A 86 -7.75 6.26 3.38
N THR A 87 -8.64 5.98 2.46
CA THR A 87 -9.37 4.70 2.41
C THR A 87 -9.34 4.06 1.04
N VAL A 88 -9.34 2.73 1.04
CA VAL A 88 -9.58 1.89 -0.14
C VAL A 88 -10.83 1.07 0.13
N THR A 89 -11.86 1.28 -0.67
CA THR A 89 -13.15 0.59 -0.52
C THR A 89 -13.35 -0.38 -1.67
N VAL A 90 -13.55 -1.65 -1.33
CA VAL A 90 -13.92 -2.73 -2.27
C VAL A 90 -15.40 -2.99 -2.10
N ALA A 91 -16.17 -2.84 -3.17
CA ALA A 91 -17.61 -3.05 -3.14
C ALA A 91 -18.08 -3.80 -4.40
N PRO A 92 -19.08 -4.68 -4.26
CA PRO A 92 -19.75 -5.26 -5.41
C PRO A 92 -20.52 -4.17 -6.17
N VAL A 93 -20.55 -4.25 -7.48
CA VAL A 93 -21.41 -3.38 -8.29
C VAL A 93 -22.85 -3.93 -8.17
N VAL A 94 -23.74 -3.10 -7.63
CA VAL A 94 -25.15 -3.47 -7.44
C VAL A 94 -25.84 -3.56 -8.79
N GLY A 95 -26.51 -4.70 -9.09
CA GLY A 95 -27.23 -4.92 -10.34
C GLY A 95 -27.05 -6.32 -10.95
N GLY A 96 -26.11 -7.12 -10.44
CA GLY A 96 -25.92 -8.49 -10.91
C GLY A 96 -27.00 -9.45 -10.42
N LEU A 97 -27.25 -10.51 -11.20
CA LEU A 97 -28.25 -11.57 -10.93
C LEU A 97 -28.08 -12.31 -9.58
N PHE A 98 -26.94 -12.13 -8.93
CA PHE A 98 -26.62 -12.74 -7.63
C PHE A 98 -26.58 -11.70 -6.53
N GLN A 99 -27.72 -11.33 -5.99
CA GLN A 99 -27.87 -10.52 -4.78
C GLN A 99 -27.66 -11.37 -3.50
N GLY A 100 -26.54 -12.06 -3.42
CA GLY A 100 -26.08 -12.61 -2.13
C GLY A 100 -25.53 -11.49 -1.25
N GLU A 101 -25.45 -11.70 0.06
CA GLU A 101 -24.81 -10.79 1.01
C GLU A 101 -23.36 -10.52 0.65
N ARG A 102 -23.14 -9.47 -0.12
CA ARG A 102 -21.83 -9.08 -0.63
C ARG A 102 -21.38 -7.87 0.20
N ASN A 103 -20.46 -8.10 1.07
CA ASN A 103 -20.00 -7.07 1.97
C ASN A 103 -19.06 -6.09 1.26
N THR A 104 -19.36 -4.81 1.41
CA THR A 104 -18.38 -3.75 1.15
C THR A 104 -17.30 -3.80 2.22
N VAL A 105 -16.05 -3.82 1.81
CA VAL A 105 -14.90 -3.82 2.71
C VAL A 105 -14.12 -2.53 2.52
N THR A 106 -13.93 -1.79 3.60
CA THR A 106 -13.13 -0.55 3.59
C THR A 106 -11.86 -0.74 4.41
N TYR A 107 -10.74 -0.50 3.79
CA TYR A 107 -9.42 -0.51 4.42
C TYR A 107 -8.97 0.92 4.69
N GLN A 108 -8.59 1.21 5.92
CA GLN A 108 -7.99 2.48 6.31
C GLN A 108 -6.47 2.40 6.17
N LEU A 109 -5.88 3.43 5.57
CA LEU A 109 -4.43 3.55 5.45
C LEU A 109 -3.85 4.29 6.67
N PRO A 110 -2.55 4.12 6.99
CA PRO A 110 -1.90 4.91 8.03
C PRO A 110 -2.07 6.42 7.80
N GLN A 111 -2.27 7.18 8.89
CA GLN A 111 -2.64 8.61 8.85
C GLN A 111 -1.66 9.51 8.10
N ASP A 112 -0.38 9.15 8.06
CA ASP A 112 0.68 9.91 7.38
C ASP A 112 0.89 9.50 5.92
N VAL A 113 0.07 8.61 5.38
CA VAL A 113 0.11 8.15 3.99
C VAL A 113 -1.19 8.52 3.29
N SER A 114 -1.06 9.10 2.12
CA SER A 114 -2.21 9.51 1.30
C SER A 114 -2.01 9.09 -0.16
N PHE A 115 -3.08 9.12 -0.93
CA PHE A 115 -2.99 9.06 -2.39
C PHE A 115 -2.46 10.39 -2.88
N LEU A 116 -1.18 10.41 -3.23
CA LEU A 116 -0.47 11.65 -3.56
C LEU A 116 0.56 11.40 -4.66
N ALA A 117 0.43 12.16 -5.74
CA ALA A 117 1.49 12.33 -6.73
C ALA A 117 2.40 13.47 -6.24
N GLN A 118 3.59 13.11 -5.78
CA GLN A 118 4.57 14.09 -5.26
C GLN A 118 5.14 14.94 -6.40
N SER A 119 5.43 16.19 -6.10
CA SER A 119 6.22 17.03 -7.00
C SER A 119 7.61 16.40 -7.21
N GLY A 120 8.05 16.35 -8.47
CA GLY A 120 9.33 15.74 -8.87
C GLY A 120 9.25 14.27 -9.28
N LEU A 121 8.05 13.68 -9.35
CA LEU A 121 7.88 12.38 -9.99
C LEU A 121 8.19 12.47 -11.50
N PRO A 122 8.71 11.40 -12.11
CA PRO A 122 8.85 11.33 -13.57
C PRO A 122 7.48 11.47 -14.25
N THR A 123 7.37 12.40 -15.20
CA THR A 123 6.11 12.72 -15.92
C THR A 123 6.12 12.31 -17.38
N ALA A 124 7.29 11.99 -17.93
CA ALA A 124 7.39 11.53 -19.32
C ALA A 124 6.68 10.19 -19.50
N SER A 125 5.93 10.02 -20.58
CA SER A 125 5.15 8.80 -20.87
C SER A 125 5.98 7.51 -20.85
N THR A 126 7.26 7.59 -21.16
CA THR A 126 8.21 6.46 -21.08
C THR A 126 8.77 6.20 -19.67
N ALA A 127 8.60 7.17 -18.76
CA ALA A 127 9.17 7.12 -17.41
C ALA A 127 8.11 6.87 -16.33
N VAL A 128 6.81 6.99 -16.65
CA VAL A 128 5.72 6.65 -15.73
C VAL A 128 5.49 5.13 -15.66
N PRO A 129 4.94 4.62 -14.55
CA PRO A 129 4.69 3.18 -14.37
C PRO A 129 3.78 2.61 -15.46
N ASP A 130 4.22 1.60 -16.19
CA ASP A 130 3.49 0.95 -17.30
C ASP A 130 2.97 1.91 -18.39
N GLY A 131 3.47 3.14 -18.47
CA GLY A 131 2.97 4.14 -19.40
C GLY A 131 1.62 4.76 -19.04
N TYR A 132 1.13 4.52 -17.81
CA TYR A 132 -0.13 5.08 -17.34
C TYR A 132 0.07 6.37 -16.54
N GLY A 133 -0.84 7.32 -16.76
CA GLY A 133 -0.87 8.56 -16.02
C GLY A 133 0.18 9.58 -16.45
N SER A 134 0.09 10.76 -15.90
CA SER A 134 1.02 11.88 -16.13
C SER A 134 1.98 12.12 -14.97
N GLY A 135 1.86 11.36 -13.88
CA GLY A 135 2.58 11.62 -12.63
C GLY A 135 2.10 12.88 -11.88
N ALA A 136 1.07 13.55 -12.38
CA ALA A 136 0.51 14.75 -11.76
C ALA A 136 -0.75 14.46 -10.92
N THR A 137 -1.53 13.46 -11.31
CA THR A 137 -2.76 13.05 -10.64
C THR A 137 -2.50 11.82 -9.78
N ALA A 138 -2.90 11.87 -8.51
CA ALA A 138 -2.62 10.80 -7.54
C ALA A 138 -3.38 9.51 -7.84
N ILE A 139 -4.61 9.61 -8.31
CA ILE A 139 -5.48 8.49 -8.67
C ILE A 139 -5.91 8.74 -10.11
N ASP A 140 -5.41 7.94 -11.02
CA ASP A 140 -5.51 8.21 -12.45
C ASP A 140 -5.86 6.94 -13.23
N PHE A 141 -7.14 6.54 -13.11
CA PHE A 141 -7.73 5.45 -13.88
C PHE A 141 -8.54 6.01 -15.06
N GLY A 142 -8.82 5.18 -16.05
CA GLY A 142 -9.55 5.56 -17.27
C GLY A 142 -8.64 5.70 -18.48
N TRP A 143 -7.48 5.07 -18.46
CA TRP A 143 -6.56 5.02 -19.58
C TRP A 143 -6.79 3.76 -20.40
N THR A 144 -6.98 3.91 -21.71
CA THR A 144 -7.02 2.75 -22.61
C THR A 144 -5.64 2.08 -22.73
N GLN A 145 -5.59 0.88 -23.26
CA GLN A 145 -4.36 0.08 -23.38
C GLN A 145 -3.22 0.80 -24.10
N ASN A 146 -3.50 1.77 -24.94
CA ASN A 146 -2.49 2.55 -25.70
C ASN A 146 -2.10 3.86 -25.03
N GLY A 147 -2.46 4.05 -23.74
CA GLY A 147 -2.21 5.32 -23.04
C GLY A 147 -3.07 6.48 -23.57
N ILE A 148 -4.05 6.19 -24.39
CA ILE A 148 -5.01 7.17 -24.92
C ILE A 148 -6.23 7.13 -24.03
N GLY A 149 -6.53 8.23 -23.36
CA GLY A 149 -7.70 8.34 -22.46
C GLY A 149 -7.67 9.66 -21.73
N THR A 150 -8.74 9.93 -21.01
CA THR A 150 -8.86 11.17 -20.24
C THR A 150 -8.35 11.05 -18.81
N GLY A 151 -8.11 9.83 -18.33
CA GLY A 151 -7.68 9.60 -16.94
C GLY A 151 -8.62 10.19 -15.89
N GLY A 152 -8.11 10.39 -14.68
CA GLY A 152 -8.77 11.17 -13.63
C GLY A 152 -9.91 10.48 -12.90
N GLN A 153 -10.15 9.19 -13.14
CA GLN A 153 -11.15 8.43 -12.39
C GLN A 153 -10.56 7.94 -11.06
N SER A 154 -11.29 8.16 -9.97
CA SER A 154 -10.92 7.72 -8.61
C SER A 154 -11.37 6.30 -8.28
N THR A 155 -12.04 5.64 -9.19
CA THR A 155 -12.59 4.29 -9.03
C THR A 155 -12.25 3.45 -10.25
N ILE A 156 -11.88 2.19 -10.00
CA ILE A 156 -11.69 1.19 -11.05
C ILE A 156 -12.65 0.02 -10.80
N TYR A 157 -13.15 -0.57 -11.87
CA TYR A 157 -14.07 -1.70 -11.83
C TYR A 157 -13.39 -2.94 -12.41
N PHE A 158 -13.37 -4.03 -11.66
CA PHE A 158 -12.93 -5.33 -12.13
C PHE A 158 -14.12 -6.14 -12.63
N CYS A 159 -13.95 -6.77 -13.75
CA CYS A 159 -14.96 -7.50 -14.47
C CYS A 159 -14.91 -9.02 -14.20
N PRO A 160 -16.00 -9.76 -14.46
CA PRO A 160 -16.03 -11.22 -14.29
C PRO A 160 -14.99 -11.98 -15.12
N ASP A 161 -14.57 -11.43 -16.25
CA ASP A 161 -13.51 -12.00 -17.11
C ASP A 161 -12.08 -11.68 -16.60
N GLY A 162 -11.98 -10.92 -15.50
CA GLY A 162 -10.74 -10.49 -14.90
C GLY A 162 -10.12 -9.23 -15.51
N SER A 163 -10.76 -8.61 -16.50
CA SER A 163 -10.38 -7.30 -17.06
C SER A 163 -10.74 -6.15 -16.12
N SER A 164 -10.39 -4.92 -16.48
CA SER A 164 -10.80 -3.73 -15.73
C SER A 164 -11.31 -2.61 -16.63
N GLN A 165 -12.20 -1.78 -16.07
CA GLN A 165 -12.87 -0.66 -16.73
C GLN A 165 -13.01 0.54 -15.79
N ARG A 166 -13.25 1.74 -16.36
CA ARG A 166 -13.48 2.99 -15.61
C ARG A 166 -14.90 3.19 -15.11
N ALA A 167 -15.87 2.46 -15.67
CA ALA A 167 -17.27 2.59 -15.32
C ALA A 167 -17.92 1.20 -15.27
N PRO A 168 -18.92 0.99 -14.41
CA PRO A 168 -19.69 -0.23 -14.44
C PRO A 168 -20.46 -0.29 -15.75
N GLY A 169 -20.74 -1.51 -16.22
CA GLY A 169 -21.67 -1.70 -17.33
C GLY A 169 -23.03 -1.10 -17.01
N THR A 170 -23.67 -0.54 -18.01
CA THR A 170 -25.03 0.02 -17.90
C THR A 170 -26.10 -1.06 -17.75
N ASN A 171 -25.75 -2.30 -18.01
CA ASN A 171 -26.64 -3.44 -17.84
C ASN A 171 -26.63 -3.91 -16.39
N ASN A 172 -27.81 -4.07 -15.80
CA ASN A 172 -27.98 -4.55 -14.42
C ASN A 172 -27.55 -6.02 -14.21
N ASP A 173 -26.91 -6.63 -15.21
CA ASP A 173 -26.46 -8.02 -15.20
C ASP A 173 -25.02 -8.20 -14.64
N GLY A 174 -24.37 -7.11 -14.22
CA GLY A 174 -22.97 -7.13 -13.75
C GLY A 174 -21.96 -7.34 -14.88
N SER A 175 -22.40 -7.29 -16.14
CA SER A 175 -21.51 -7.37 -17.30
C SER A 175 -20.63 -6.12 -17.40
N CYS A 176 -19.52 -6.27 -18.10
CA CYS A 176 -18.61 -5.17 -18.40
C CYS A 176 -18.63 -4.90 -19.92
N PRO A 177 -19.66 -4.24 -20.44
CA PRO A 177 -19.67 -3.87 -21.82
C PRO A 177 -18.83 -2.61 -21.99
N GLY A 178 -17.73 -2.68 -22.65
CA GLY A 178 -17.03 -1.46 -22.97
C GLY A 178 -15.55 -1.59 -23.23
N THR A 179 -14.89 -0.46 -23.18
CA THR A 179 -13.45 -0.33 -23.36
C THR A 179 -12.73 -0.76 -22.10
N TRP A 180 -11.72 -1.59 -22.28
CA TRP A 180 -10.82 -1.96 -21.20
C TRP A 180 -9.95 -0.76 -20.83
N ASP A 181 -10.11 -0.28 -19.60
CA ASP A 181 -9.37 0.85 -19.07
C ASP A 181 -8.48 0.39 -17.92
N GLY A 182 -7.26 0.85 -17.94
CA GLY A 182 -6.30 0.69 -16.86
C GLY A 182 -6.03 2.01 -16.18
N GLY A 183 -4.93 2.07 -15.45
CA GLY A 183 -4.46 3.30 -14.82
C GLY A 183 -3.48 3.05 -13.71
N VAL A 184 -3.23 4.11 -12.96
CA VAL A 184 -2.25 4.13 -11.88
C VAL A 184 -2.82 4.83 -10.65
N VAL A 185 -2.41 4.37 -9.48
CA VAL A 185 -2.60 5.07 -8.21
C VAL A 185 -1.25 5.24 -7.53
N TYR A 186 -0.97 6.47 -7.09
CA TYR A 186 0.23 6.82 -6.36
C TYR A 186 -0.08 6.97 -4.88
N LEU A 187 0.80 6.42 -4.05
CA LEU A 187 0.77 6.54 -2.60
C LEU A 187 2.09 7.13 -2.14
N ALA A 188 2.02 8.11 -1.26
CA ALA A 188 3.21 8.71 -0.70
C ALA A 188 2.93 9.32 0.68
N ARG A 189 4.00 9.61 1.40
CA ARG A 189 3.97 10.48 2.56
C ARG A 189 4.31 11.90 2.11
N ALA A 190 3.52 12.88 2.53
CA ALA A 190 3.76 14.26 2.14
C ALA A 190 5.19 14.71 2.47
N GLY A 191 5.86 15.36 1.52
CA GLY A 191 7.22 15.86 1.68
C GLY A 191 8.34 14.82 1.60
N ASP A 192 8.03 13.56 1.29
CA ASP A 192 9.04 12.49 1.15
C ASP A 192 8.90 11.79 -0.21
N LEU A 193 9.60 12.32 -1.22
CA LEU A 193 9.52 11.84 -2.60
C LEU A 193 9.91 10.36 -2.73
N LEU A 194 10.93 9.90 -2.00
CA LEU A 194 11.39 8.51 -2.05
C LEU A 194 10.45 7.53 -1.34
N SER A 195 9.48 8.04 -0.59
CA SER A 195 8.40 7.22 -0.06
C SER A 195 7.39 6.81 -1.15
N SER A 196 7.43 7.42 -2.33
CA SER A 196 6.44 7.19 -3.39
C SER A 196 6.40 5.74 -3.83
N ARG A 197 5.17 5.23 -3.93
CA ARG A 197 4.80 3.92 -4.48
C ARG A 197 3.73 4.13 -5.53
N ALA A 198 3.71 3.26 -6.52
CA ALA A 198 2.64 3.27 -7.51
C ALA A 198 2.10 1.86 -7.71
N ILE A 199 0.82 1.76 -8.01
CA ILE A 199 0.17 0.52 -8.39
C ILE A 199 -0.53 0.77 -9.72
N THR A 200 -0.21 -0.05 -10.71
CA THR A 200 -0.82 0.02 -12.04
C THR A 200 -1.75 -1.16 -12.27
N VAL A 201 -2.81 -0.92 -13.04
CA VAL A 201 -3.73 -1.95 -13.52
C VAL A 201 -3.78 -1.89 -15.04
N MET A 202 -3.60 -3.03 -15.67
CA MET A 202 -3.72 -3.16 -17.12
C MET A 202 -5.16 -3.52 -17.49
N GLY A 203 -5.83 -2.69 -18.30
CA GLY A 203 -7.25 -2.82 -18.61
C GLY A 203 -7.67 -4.20 -19.11
N VAL A 204 -7.08 -4.68 -20.19
CA VAL A 204 -7.48 -5.96 -20.85
C VAL A 204 -7.34 -7.19 -19.95
N THR A 205 -6.31 -7.22 -19.12
CA THR A 205 -6.00 -8.40 -18.30
C THR A 205 -6.35 -8.23 -16.83
N GLY A 206 -6.66 -6.99 -16.40
CA GLY A 206 -6.77 -6.62 -14.98
C GLY A 206 -5.50 -6.92 -14.18
N ARG A 207 -4.35 -7.04 -14.85
CA ARG A 207 -3.07 -7.36 -14.19
C ARG A 207 -2.63 -6.18 -13.35
N ILE A 208 -2.39 -6.44 -12.07
CA ILE A 208 -1.98 -5.44 -11.08
C ILE A 208 -0.49 -5.56 -10.87
N ARG A 209 0.24 -4.43 -10.97
CA ARG A 209 1.69 -4.34 -10.76
C ARG A 209 2.00 -3.27 -9.73
N GLY A 210 3.05 -3.50 -8.99
CA GLY A 210 3.53 -2.55 -8.01
C GLY A 210 4.90 -1.98 -8.39
N TRP A 211 5.12 -0.72 -8.00
CA TRP A 211 6.30 0.07 -8.35
C TRP A 211 6.79 0.85 -7.15
N ARG A 212 8.09 1.02 -7.10
CA ARG A 212 8.76 1.87 -6.12
C ARG A 212 9.65 2.87 -6.82
N LEU A 213 9.66 4.09 -6.32
CA LEU A 213 10.56 5.14 -6.81
C LEU A 213 11.95 4.97 -6.20
N TYR A 214 12.98 5.08 -7.03
CA TYR A 214 14.38 5.06 -6.64
C TYR A 214 15.10 6.29 -7.19
N ALA A 215 16.06 6.80 -6.42
CA ALA A 215 17.00 7.79 -6.93
C ALA A 215 18.02 7.11 -7.84
N ASN A 216 18.34 7.75 -8.96
CA ASN A 216 19.37 7.33 -9.92
C ASN A 216 20.25 8.53 -10.27
N THR A 217 21.40 8.30 -10.88
CA THR A 217 22.39 9.32 -11.27
C THR A 217 21.83 10.42 -12.18
N GLY A 218 20.70 10.16 -12.88
CA GLY A 218 19.99 11.11 -13.75
C GLY A 218 18.65 11.61 -13.22
N GLY A 219 18.31 11.35 -11.95
CA GLY A 219 17.01 11.74 -11.38
C GLY A 219 16.31 10.62 -10.64
N TYR A 220 15.04 10.40 -10.92
CA TYR A 220 14.23 9.36 -10.27
C TYR A 220 13.69 8.36 -11.30
N GLN A 221 13.63 7.11 -10.92
CA GLN A 221 13.15 6.03 -11.77
C GLN A 221 12.22 5.10 -11.00
N TRP A 222 11.14 4.67 -11.66
CA TRP A 222 10.26 3.64 -11.16
C TRP A 222 10.84 2.25 -11.42
N GLN A 223 10.91 1.44 -10.37
CA GLN A 223 11.30 0.04 -10.47
C GLN A 223 10.15 -0.84 -10.01
N ARG A 224 9.91 -1.91 -10.75
CA ARG A 224 8.87 -2.89 -10.45
C ARG A 224 9.26 -3.73 -9.23
N GLN A 225 8.26 -4.01 -8.37
CA GLN A 225 8.35 -4.87 -7.20
C GLN A 225 7.67 -6.23 -7.42
#